data_c4793616baee5a2810f0c067f701758e
#
_entry.id   c4793616baee5a2810f0c067f701758e
#
_cell.length_a   1.000
_cell.length_b   1.000
_cell.length_c   1.000
_cell.angle_alpha   90.00
_cell.angle_beta   90.00
_cell.angle_gamma   90.00
#
_symmetry.space_group_name_H-M   'P 1'
#
loop_
_entity.id
_entity.type
_entity.pdbx_description
1 polymer ?
#
loop_
_entity_poly.entity_id
_entity_poly.type
_entity_poly.pdbx_seq_one_letter_code
_entity_poly.pdbx_strand_id
1 'polypeptide(L)'
;MIYIIIGGTNSGKSSLTKNTFIKEQDMVVKKDIVTITETKDCILIGDYNRQDRRVGTDTIARTDIKKMSDQVEALLSTNKDIVLEGMRCVSRPLFNKLLTLNAEITLIWVQCTPETSFQRTNESIKYSICKRDYTASKNIFYEYADRMKTILINTDNIKDFTKLSL
;
A
#
# COMPACT_ATOMS: atom_id res chain seq x y z
N MET A 1 -12.05 8.91 2.45
CA MET A 1 -11.99 7.65 1.66
C MET A 1 -10.81 6.81 2.13
N ILE A 2 -10.86 5.47 1.97
CA ILE A 2 -9.74 4.58 2.28
C ILE A 2 -9.19 4.01 0.97
N TYR A 3 -7.88 4.16 0.73
CA TYR A 3 -7.16 3.54 -0.39
C TYR A 3 -6.27 2.42 0.14
N ILE A 4 -6.36 1.23 -0.46
CA ILE A 4 -5.51 0.08 -0.15
C ILE A 4 -4.73 -0.26 -1.41
N ILE A 5 -3.41 -0.05 -1.39
CA ILE A 5 -2.53 -0.26 -2.54
C ILE A 5 -1.69 -1.51 -2.31
N ILE A 6 -2.00 -2.57 -3.05
CA ILE A 6 -1.32 -3.84 -2.99
C ILE A 6 -0.59 -4.16 -4.30
N GLY A 7 0.33 -5.10 -4.25
CA GLY A 7 1.12 -5.54 -5.41
C GLY A 7 2.40 -6.22 -4.95
N GLY A 8 3.02 -6.99 -5.82
CA GLY A 8 4.27 -7.66 -5.54
C GLY A 8 5.43 -6.70 -5.25
N THR A 9 6.53 -7.25 -4.80
CA THR A 9 7.79 -6.50 -4.67
C THR A 9 8.14 -5.83 -6.00
N ASN A 10 8.66 -4.61 -5.97
CA ASN A 10 9.06 -3.82 -7.15
C ASN A 10 7.96 -3.63 -8.22
N SER A 11 6.69 -3.74 -7.86
CA SER A 11 5.58 -3.48 -8.77
C SER A 11 5.33 -1.99 -9.05
N GLY A 12 5.95 -1.08 -8.30
CA GLY A 12 5.75 0.37 -8.43
C GLY A 12 4.73 0.97 -7.46
N LYS A 13 4.24 0.20 -6.47
CA LYS A 13 3.28 0.69 -5.45
C LYS A 13 3.72 1.99 -4.78
N SER A 14 4.94 2.01 -4.27
CA SER A 14 5.44 3.18 -3.52
C SER A 14 5.63 4.39 -4.42
N SER A 15 5.97 4.19 -5.70
CA SER A 15 6.03 5.28 -6.69
C SER A 15 4.63 5.83 -6.96
N LEU A 16 3.63 4.95 -7.19
CA LEU A 16 2.24 5.35 -7.33
C LEU A 16 1.77 6.16 -6.12
N THR A 17 2.02 5.64 -4.92
CA THR A 17 1.61 6.28 -3.68
C THR A 17 2.25 7.66 -3.52
N LYS A 18 3.56 7.76 -3.74
CA LYS A 18 4.28 9.03 -3.65
C LYS A 18 3.76 10.05 -4.66
N ASN A 19 3.63 9.66 -5.91
CA ASN A 19 3.20 10.59 -6.98
C ASN A 19 1.75 11.04 -6.82
N THR A 20 0.88 10.21 -6.23
CA THR A 20 -0.54 10.52 -6.09
C THR A 20 -0.84 11.29 -4.79
N PHE A 21 -0.26 10.86 -3.67
CA PHE A 21 -0.70 11.29 -2.33
C PHE A 21 0.33 12.14 -1.59
N ILE A 22 1.60 12.19 -2.04
CA ILE A 22 2.67 12.91 -1.34
C ILE A 22 3.17 14.07 -2.19
N LYS A 23 2.93 15.29 -1.70
CA LYS A 23 3.63 16.50 -2.17
C LYS A 23 4.74 16.77 -1.15
N GLU A 24 5.99 16.67 -1.58
CA GLU A 24 7.19 16.59 -0.71
C GLU A 24 7.33 17.67 0.37
N GLN A 25 6.64 18.81 0.25
CA GLN A 25 6.86 19.97 1.12
C GLN A 25 6.11 19.93 2.46
N ASP A 26 5.15 18.98 2.66
CA ASP A 26 4.22 19.02 3.80
C ASP A 26 4.08 17.68 4.55
N MET A 27 5.13 16.84 4.55
CA MET A 27 5.08 15.54 5.22
C MET A 27 5.50 15.63 6.69
N VAL A 28 4.66 15.12 7.59
CA VAL A 28 5.00 14.95 9.01
C VAL A 28 4.83 13.48 9.39
N VAL A 29 5.91 12.84 9.85
CA VAL A 29 5.85 11.49 10.41
C VAL A 29 5.53 11.56 11.89
N LYS A 30 4.49 10.86 12.30
CA LYS A 30 4.02 10.78 13.69
C LYS A 30 3.97 9.34 14.17
N LYS A 31 4.21 9.13 15.47
CA LYS A 31 3.95 7.84 16.11
C LYS A 31 2.63 7.95 16.86
N ASP A 32 1.66 7.18 16.43
CA ASP A 32 0.34 7.08 17.03
C ASP A 32 0.12 5.60 17.42
N ILE A 33 -1.06 4.99 17.25
CA ILE A 33 -1.28 3.54 17.44
C ILE A 33 -0.26 2.75 16.63
N VAL A 34 -0.08 3.14 15.35
CA VAL A 34 1.09 2.78 14.53
C VAL A 34 1.73 4.04 13.96
N THR A 35 2.91 3.93 13.33
CA THR A 35 3.52 5.07 12.65
C THR A 35 2.65 5.50 11.47
N ILE A 36 2.43 6.78 11.32
CA ILE A 36 1.70 7.41 10.22
C ILE A 36 2.54 8.53 9.59
N THR A 37 2.31 8.78 8.32
CA THR A 37 2.81 9.95 7.61
C THR A 37 1.62 10.82 7.23
N GLU A 38 1.55 12.03 7.77
CA GLU A 38 0.47 12.96 7.52
C GLU A 38 0.89 14.00 6.48
N THR A 39 0.01 14.26 5.53
CA THR A 39 0.10 15.35 4.56
C THR A 39 -1.08 16.31 4.76
N LYS A 40 -1.17 17.35 3.92
CA LYS A 40 -2.31 18.26 3.94
C LYS A 40 -3.64 17.54 3.71
N ASP A 41 -3.69 16.65 2.72
CA ASP A 41 -4.93 16.08 2.19
C ASP A 41 -5.15 14.61 2.60
N CYS A 42 -4.11 13.90 3.01
CA CYS A 42 -4.21 12.49 3.37
C CYS A 42 -3.33 12.08 4.55
N ILE A 43 -3.63 10.89 5.09
CA ILE A 43 -2.84 10.21 6.13
C ILE A 43 -2.45 8.84 5.58
N LEU A 44 -1.14 8.60 5.47
CA LEU A 44 -0.59 7.33 5.00
C LEU A 44 -0.17 6.49 6.22
N ILE A 45 -0.58 5.23 6.23
CA ILE A 45 -0.20 4.28 7.28
C ILE A 45 1.23 3.80 7.03
N GLY A 46 2.13 4.13 7.95
CA GLY A 46 3.55 3.84 7.87
C GLY A 46 4.43 5.08 7.69
N ASP A 47 5.73 4.86 7.60
CA ASP A 47 6.74 5.91 7.45
C ASP A 47 7.14 6.06 5.97
N TYR A 48 6.94 7.23 5.40
CA TYR A 48 7.31 7.58 4.02
C TYR A 48 8.51 8.53 3.93
N ASN A 49 9.04 8.98 5.08
CA ASN A 49 10.23 9.84 5.13
C ASN A 49 11.54 9.05 5.20
N ARG A 50 11.49 7.73 5.04
CA ARG A 50 12.69 6.89 5.09
C ARG A 50 13.44 6.91 3.76
N GLN A 51 14.77 6.92 3.88
CA GLN A 51 15.68 6.80 2.74
C GLN A 51 15.93 5.32 2.35
N ASP A 52 15.57 4.37 3.21
CA ASP A 52 15.68 2.95 2.90
C ASP A 52 14.54 2.50 1.95
N ARG A 53 14.64 1.27 1.45
CA ARG A 53 13.69 0.70 0.48
C ARG A 53 12.31 0.38 1.08
N ARG A 54 12.14 0.49 2.40
CA ARG A 54 10.89 0.17 3.07
C ARG A 54 10.14 1.45 3.41
N VAL A 55 8.98 1.59 2.83
CA VAL A 55 8.05 2.69 3.10
C VAL A 55 6.65 2.14 3.36
N GLY A 56 5.74 2.98 3.78
CA GLY A 56 4.35 2.60 3.99
C GLY A 56 4.18 1.55 5.08
N THR A 57 3.21 0.67 4.91
CA THR A 57 2.90 -0.37 5.91
C THR A 57 4.05 -1.34 6.14
N ASP A 58 5.01 -1.45 5.21
CA ASP A 58 6.17 -2.32 5.35
C ASP A 58 7.17 -1.83 6.42
N THR A 59 7.02 -0.60 6.91
CA THR A 59 7.77 -0.04 8.06
C THR A 59 7.16 -0.43 9.41
N ILE A 60 5.90 -0.88 9.46
CA ILE A 60 5.21 -1.28 10.69
C ILE A 60 5.76 -2.63 11.16
N ALA A 61 6.00 -2.78 12.46
CA ALA A 61 6.44 -4.05 13.03
C ALA A 61 5.39 -5.17 12.79
N ARG A 62 5.83 -6.42 12.60
CA ARG A 62 4.90 -7.55 12.39
C ARG A 62 3.94 -7.74 13.57
N THR A 63 4.37 -7.45 14.77
CA THR A 63 3.57 -7.49 16.00
C THR A 63 2.43 -6.46 16.00
N ASP A 64 2.58 -5.38 15.24
CA ASP A 64 1.66 -4.25 15.21
C ASP A 64 0.70 -4.27 14.00
N ILE A 65 0.80 -5.28 13.12
CA ILE A 65 -0.08 -5.38 11.93
C ILE A 65 -1.57 -5.36 12.35
N LYS A 66 -1.92 -6.02 13.45
CA LYS A 66 -3.31 -6.03 13.96
C LYS A 66 -3.79 -4.64 14.36
N LYS A 67 -2.88 -3.76 14.76
CA LYS A 67 -3.20 -2.38 15.17
C LYS A 67 -3.47 -1.45 13.97
N MET A 68 -3.16 -1.87 12.74
CA MET A 68 -3.41 -1.03 11.56
C MET A 68 -4.90 -0.74 11.37
N SER A 69 -5.78 -1.72 11.60
CA SER A 69 -7.22 -1.51 11.50
C SER A 69 -7.75 -0.56 12.57
N ASP A 70 -7.20 -0.64 13.78
CA ASP A 70 -7.58 0.25 14.88
C ASP A 70 -7.12 1.69 14.59
N GLN A 71 -5.93 1.84 13.99
CA GLN A 71 -5.46 3.14 13.51
C GLN A 71 -6.36 3.72 12.41
N VAL A 72 -6.76 2.92 11.43
CA VAL A 72 -7.67 3.37 10.37
C VAL A 72 -9.01 3.79 10.97
N GLU A 73 -9.59 3.00 11.88
CA GLU A 73 -10.84 3.32 12.55
C GLU A 73 -10.76 4.66 13.33
N ALA A 74 -9.67 4.88 14.08
CA ALA A 74 -9.44 6.13 14.80
C ALA A 74 -9.33 7.36 13.88
N LEU A 75 -8.85 7.17 12.65
CA LEU A 75 -8.65 8.24 11.67
C LEU A 75 -9.92 8.57 10.86
N LEU A 76 -10.99 7.75 10.92
CA LEU A 76 -12.22 7.99 10.15
C LEU A 76 -12.92 9.33 10.48
N SER A 77 -12.71 9.85 11.67
CA SER A 77 -13.23 11.16 12.08
C SER A 77 -12.50 12.33 11.41
N THR A 78 -11.35 12.09 10.80
CA THR A 78 -10.62 13.11 10.04
C THR A 78 -11.26 13.26 8.66
N ASN A 79 -11.25 14.47 8.10
CA ASN A 79 -11.72 14.71 6.73
C ASN A 79 -10.65 14.41 5.69
N LYS A 80 -9.64 13.59 6.04
CA LYS A 80 -8.52 13.24 5.16
C LYS A 80 -8.70 11.84 4.58
N ASP A 81 -8.17 11.65 3.39
CA ASP A 81 -8.04 10.32 2.82
C ASP A 81 -7.03 9.48 3.61
N ILE A 82 -7.31 8.19 3.77
CA ILE A 82 -6.44 7.25 4.48
C ILE A 82 -5.85 6.28 3.47
N VAL A 83 -4.52 6.15 3.45
CA VAL A 83 -3.79 5.34 2.47
C VAL A 83 -2.99 4.24 3.16
N LEU A 84 -3.23 2.99 2.78
CA LEU A 84 -2.44 1.83 3.18
C LEU A 84 -1.70 1.30 1.95
N GLU A 85 -0.38 1.25 1.99
CA GLU A 85 0.43 0.71 0.90
C GLU A 85 1.48 -0.25 1.44
N GLY A 86 1.62 -1.41 0.81
CA GLY A 86 2.66 -2.38 1.10
C GLY A 86 2.17 -3.82 1.21
N MET A 87 3.12 -4.74 1.35
CA MET A 87 2.80 -6.18 1.48
C MET A 87 2.17 -6.53 2.82
N ARG A 88 2.36 -5.72 3.86
CA ARG A 88 1.77 -5.97 5.18
C ARG A 88 0.28 -5.68 5.25
N CYS A 89 -0.26 -4.90 4.32
CA CYS A 89 -1.70 -4.76 4.20
C CYS A 89 -2.37 -5.90 3.40
N VAL A 90 -1.62 -6.82 2.78
CA VAL A 90 -2.14 -8.02 2.12
C VAL A 90 -2.55 -9.05 3.18
N SER A 91 -3.65 -8.78 3.88
CA SER A 91 -4.08 -9.52 5.08
C SER A 91 -5.60 -9.63 5.17
N ARG A 92 -6.15 -10.86 5.06
CA ARG A 92 -7.61 -11.09 5.19
C ARG A 92 -8.23 -10.51 6.47
N PRO A 93 -7.62 -10.68 7.66
CA PRO A 93 -8.15 -10.06 8.87
C PRO A 93 -8.26 -8.54 8.78
N LEU A 94 -7.27 -7.87 8.16
CA LEU A 94 -7.34 -6.44 7.93
C LEU A 94 -8.50 -6.08 7.00
N PHE A 95 -8.62 -6.73 5.83
CA PHE A 95 -9.69 -6.46 4.88
C PHE A 95 -11.07 -6.70 5.49
N ASN A 96 -11.25 -7.81 6.21
CA ASN A 96 -12.53 -8.11 6.86
C ASN A 96 -12.91 -7.05 7.90
N LYS A 97 -11.95 -6.56 8.68
CA LYS A 97 -12.21 -5.47 9.63
C LYS A 97 -12.52 -4.17 8.91
N LEU A 98 -11.75 -3.80 7.88
CA LEU A 98 -12.00 -2.55 7.13
C LEU A 98 -13.39 -2.53 6.47
N LEU A 99 -13.88 -3.67 5.98
CA LEU A 99 -15.23 -3.80 5.42
C LEU A 99 -16.36 -3.61 6.45
N THR A 100 -16.06 -3.70 7.74
CA THR A 100 -17.07 -3.39 8.80
C THR A 100 -17.13 -1.89 9.11
N LEU A 101 -16.18 -1.11 8.61
CA LEU A 101 -16.16 0.34 8.81
C LEU A 101 -17.14 1.00 7.82
N ASN A 102 -17.82 2.04 8.27
CA ASN A 102 -18.71 2.82 7.41
C ASN A 102 -17.90 3.84 6.59
N ALA A 103 -17.12 3.33 5.63
CA ALA A 103 -16.24 4.15 4.79
C ALA A 103 -16.16 3.59 3.36
N GLU A 104 -16.02 4.47 2.38
CA GLU A 104 -15.71 4.06 1.01
C GLU A 104 -14.28 3.55 0.92
N ILE A 105 -14.11 2.35 0.35
CA ILE A 105 -12.81 1.69 0.19
C ILE A 105 -12.52 1.49 -1.29
N THR A 106 -11.33 1.90 -1.72
CA THR A 106 -10.80 1.61 -3.06
C THR A 106 -9.58 0.70 -2.95
N LEU A 107 -9.66 -0.49 -3.51
CA LEU A 107 -8.57 -1.46 -3.60
C LEU A 107 -7.84 -1.30 -4.93
N ILE A 108 -6.55 -1.02 -4.89
CA ILE A 108 -5.70 -0.81 -6.05
C ILE A 108 -4.67 -1.94 -6.10
N TRP A 109 -4.68 -2.72 -7.16
CA TRP A 109 -3.62 -3.70 -7.40
C TRP A 109 -2.65 -3.20 -8.47
N VAL A 110 -1.44 -2.87 -8.03
CA VAL A 110 -0.32 -2.55 -8.92
C VAL A 110 0.32 -3.87 -9.34
N GLN A 111 -0.13 -4.39 -10.47
CA GLN A 111 0.29 -5.66 -11.01
C GLN A 111 1.65 -5.53 -11.71
N CYS A 112 2.55 -6.45 -11.40
CA CYS A 112 3.81 -6.66 -12.10
C CYS A 112 4.10 -8.15 -12.05
N THR A 113 4.41 -8.78 -13.20
CA THR A 113 4.73 -10.21 -13.23
C THR A 113 5.94 -10.53 -12.34
N PRO A 114 6.04 -11.76 -11.79
CA PRO A 114 7.18 -12.16 -11.00
C PRO A 114 8.51 -11.99 -11.73
N GLU A 115 8.54 -12.28 -13.03
CA GLU A 115 9.69 -12.15 -13.92
C GLU A 115 10.16 -10.69 -14.01
N THR A 116 9.25 -9.78 -14.34
CA THR A 116 9.54 -8.34 -14.43
C THR A 116 9.93 -7.78 -13.06
N SER A 117 9.24 -8.18 -11.99
CA SER A 117 9.58 -7.81 -10.62
C SER A 117 10.99 -8.24 -10.26
N PHE A 118 11.37 -9.48 -10.59
CA PHE A 118 12.71 -10.01 -10.33
C PHE A 118 13.79 -9.27 -11.11
N GLN A 119 13.57 -9.00 -12.40
CA GLN A 119 14.50 -8.22 -13.23
C GLN A 119 14.77 -6.81 -12.64
N ARG A 120 13.79 -6.20 -11.96
CA ARG A 120 13.91 -4.89 -11.31
C ARG A 120 14.62 -4.93 -9.96
N THR A 121 14.97 -6.10 -9.42
CA THR A 121 15.54 -6.22 -8.06
C THR A 121 17.06 -6.02 -8.01
N ASN A 122 17.76 -5.98 -9.14
CA ASN A 122 19.22 -6.01 -9.18
C ASN A 122 19.78 -7.15 -8.29
N GLU A 123 19.18 -8.34 -8.37
CA GLU A 123 19.57 -9.56 -7.64
C GLU A 123 19.42 -9.49 -6.10
N SER A 124 18.93 -8.39 -5.56
CA SER A 124 18.81 -8.21 -4.11
C SER A 124 17.69 -9.04 -3.45
N ILE A 125 16.79 -9.60 -4.26
CA ILE A 125 15.60 -10.35 -3.80
C ILE A 125 15.47 -11.65 -4.61
N LYS A 126 15.14 -12.76 -3.94
CA LYS A 126 14.96 -14.05 -4.62
C LYS A 126 13.66 -14.04 -5.46
N TYR A 127 13.70 -14.68 -6.63
CA TYR A 127 12.52 -14.85 -7.50
C TYR A 127 11.32 -15.48 -6.77
N SER A 128 11.56 -16.43 -5.87
CA SER A 128 10.51 -17.04 -5.05
C SER A 128 9.74 -16.03 -4.20
N ILE A 129 10.39 -14.95 -3.76
CA ILE A 129 9.74 -13.86 -3.02
C ILE A 129 8.82 -13.07 -3.98
N CYS A 130 9.31 -12.71 -5.16
CA CYS A 130 8.51 -12.00 -6.17
C CYS A 130 7.26 -12.81 -6.54
N LYS A 131 7.40 -14.12 -6.77
CA LYS A 131 6.28 -15.03 -7.06
C LYS A 131 5.29 -15.14 -5.91
N ARG A 132 5.78 -15.27 -4.67
CA ARG A 132 4.93 -15.33 -3.47
C ARG A 132 4.12 -14.06 -3.32
N ASP A 133 4.76 -12.89 -3.41
CA ASP A 133 4.15 -11.60 -3.18
C ASP A 133 3.13 -11.25 -4.28
N TYR A 134 3.43 -11.62 -5.53
CA TYR A 134 2.48 -11.52 -6.64
C TYR A 134 1.23 -12.38 -6.37
N THR A 135 1.44 -13.66 -6.02
CA THR A 135 0.33 -14.59 -5.76
C THR A 135 -0.54 -14.13 -4.60
N ALA A 136 0.07 -13.65 -3.51
CA ALA A 136 -0.66 -13.15 -2.36
C ALA A 136 -1.52 -11.93 -2.72
N SER A 137 -0.94 -10.96 -3.44
CA SER A 137 -1.67 -9.76 -3.90
C SER A 137 -2.80 -10.10 -4.86
N LYS A 138 -2.54 -11.00 -5.83
CA LYS A 138 -3.54 -11.49 -6.79
C LYS A 138 -4.73 -12.12 -6.07
N ASN A 139 -4.47 -13.04 -5.13
CA ASN A 139 -5.52 -13.75 -4.41
C ASN A 139 -6.40 -12.78 -3.60
N ILE A 140 -5.79 -11.84 -2.87
CA ILE A 140 -6.52 -10.82 -2.11
C ILE A 140 -7.34 -9.94 -3.07
N PHE A 141 -6.77 -9.48 -4.18
CA PHE A 141 -7.50 -8.62 -5.12
C PHE A 141 -8.77 -9.29 -5.62
N TYR A 142 -8.68 -10.52 -6.13
CA TYR A 142 -9.86 -11.22 -6.65
C TYR A 142 -10.84 -11.67 -5.57
N GLU A 143 -10.38 -11.98 -4.37
CA GLU A 143 -11.25 -12.34 -3.24
C GLU A 143 -12.14 -11.16 -2.79
N TYR A 144 -11.66 -9.93 -2.94
CA TYR A 144 -12.36 -8.74 -2.46
C TYR A 144 -12.90 -7.82 -3.58
N ALA A 145 -12.68 -8.18 -4.85
CA ALA A 145 -13.03 -7.34 -6.00
C ALA A 145 -14.52 -6.96 -6.06
N ASP A 146 -15.42 -7.87 -5.69
CA ASP A 146 -16.88 -7.63 -5.72
C ASP A 146 -17.40 -6.91 -4.47
N ARG A 147 -16.54 -6.62 -3.50
CA ARG A 147 -16.91 -6.07 -2.19
C ARG A 147 -16.51 -4.60 -2.00
N MET A 148 -15.74 -4.04 -2.92
CA MET A 148 -15.26 -2.66 -2.87
C MET A 148 -14.91 -2.16 -4.28
N LYS A 149 -14.74 -0.85 -4.44
CA LYS A 149 -14.22 -0.30 -5.70
C LYS A 149 -12.81 -0.83 -5.97
N THR A 150 -12.54 -1.25 -7.21
CA THR A 150 -11.23 -1.81 -7.58
C THR A 150 -10.60 -1.08 -8.75
N ILE A 151 -9.27 -0.97 -8.73
CA ILE A 151 -8.44 -0.45 -9.82
C ILE A 151 -7.29 -1.42 -10.04
N LEU A 152 -7.08 -1.83 -11.30
CA LEU A 152 -5.95 -2.64 -11.72
C LEU A 152 -5.00 -1.81 -12.57
N ILE A 153 -3.72 -1.72 -12.16
CA ILE A 153 -2.67 -1.03 -12.89
C ILE A 153 -1.59 -2.03 -13.26
N ASN A 154 -1.45 -2.34 -14.56
CA ASN A 154 -0.36 -3.20 -15.04
C ASN A 154 0.89 -2.36 -15.30
N THR A 155 2.00 -2.75 -14.68
CA THR A 155 3.28 -2.04 -14.77
C THR A 155 4.39 -2.82 -15.46
N ASP A 156 4.11 -3.96 -16.08
CA ASP A 156 5.14 -4.79 -16.73
C ASP A 156 5.98 -4.02 -17.75
N ASN A 157 5.35 -3.13 -18.51
CA ASN A 157 6.01 -2.34 -19.55
C ASN A 157 6.45 -0.94 -19.08
N ILE A 158 6.25 -0.59 -17.80
CA ILE A 158 6.63 0.72 -17.28
C ILE A 158 8.11 0.71 -16.90
N LYS A 159 8.90 1.54 -17.55
CA LYS A 159 10.31 1.76 -17.25
C LYS A 159 10.55 2.96 -16.33
N ASP A 160 9.70 3.98 -16.43
CA ASP A 160 9.78 5.21 -15.64
C ASP A 160 8.54 5.37 -14.78
N PHE A 161 8.71 5.20 -13.47
CA PHE A 161 7.64 5.30 -12.48
C PHE A 161 7.34 6.74 -12.02
N THR A 162 8.10 7.73 -12.47
CA THR A 162 7.89 9.14 -12.06
C THR A 162 6.55 9.69 -12.55
N LYS A 163 5.97 9.09 -13.59
CA LYS A 163 4.68 9.48 -14.19
C LYS A 163 3.52 8.59 -13.76
N LEU A 164 3.74 7.61 -12.87
CA LEU A 164 2.70 6.71 -12.40
C LEU A 164 1.88 7.41 -11.32
N SER A 165 0.63 7.75 -11.63
CA SER A 165 -0.35 8.38 -10.72
C SER A 165 -1.75 7.80 -10.94
N LEU A 166 -2.66 8.03 -10.00
CA LEU A 166 -4.11 7.72 -10.11
C LEU A 166 -4.83 8.80 -10.88
#